data_bf0b4cb4812ffc8b9175ae55b5f47edc
#
_entry.id   bf0b4cb4812ffc8b9175ae55b5f47edc
#
_cell.length_a   1.000
_cell.length_b   1.000
_cell.length_c   1.000
_cell.angle_alpha   90.00
_cell.angle_beta   90.00
_cell.angle_gamma   90.00
#
_symmetry.space_group_name_H-M   'P 1'
#
loop_
_entity.id
_entity.type
_entity.pdbx_description
1 polymer ?
#
loop_
_entity_poly.entity_id
_entity_poly.type
_entity_poly.pdbx_seq_one_letter_code
_entity_poly.pdbx_strand_id
1 'polypeptide(L)'
;MKKILAVVAFAFLMTGCTNVPPGYVGVIVHKLGGDKGVDNEEVGPGRVWLGWNDELFTFPTFSQTQVWTQDRTEGSPNDDSITFQTKEGLSANTDIGITYSIDPKKVSVVFQKYRKGIEEITNVYLRSMVRDALVTAASNREIESVYGAGKAELLDAVKTRVAKETTEIGINVENIYWIGSMRLPESIIDSINNKAKASQMTSKREQEIQQSKAEADKKIQEARGEAESKLAVAKANAEAINIEGDALRNNPQVLELRKIEKWKGEVPQVVGSSTPFINLSK
;
A
#
# COMPACT_ATOMS: atom_id res chain seq x y z
N MET A 1 -23.80 -47.54 58.62
CA MET A 1 -24.56 -46.58 57.78
C MET A 1 -23.97 -45.17 57.82
N LYS A 2 -23.70 -44.58 59.01
CA LYS A 2 -23.14 -43.16 59.05
C LYS A 2 -21.77 -43.01 58.34
N LYS A 3 -20.86 -44.01 58.37
CA LYS A 3 -19.58 -43.99 57.69
C LYS A 3 -19.71 -44.06 56.14
N ILE A 4 -20.69 -44.86 55.68
CA ILE A 4 -20.97 -44.96 54.23
C ILE A 4 -21.60 -43.66 53.71
N LEU A 5 -22.47 -43.04 54.49
CA LEU A 5 -23.08 -41.74 54.14
C LEU A 5 -22.02 -40.63 54.08
N ALA A 6 -21.02 -40.63 54.98
CA ALA A 6 -19.90 -39.69 54.96
C ALA A 6 -18.99 -39.88 53.75
N VAL A 7 -18.72 -41.10 53.31
CA VAL A 7 -17.93 -41.40 52.11
C VAL A 7 -18.67 -40.98 50.84
N VAL A 8 -19.99 -41.21 50.77
CA VAL A 8 -20.82 -40.77 49.64
C VAL A 8 -20.92 -39.24 49.60
N ALA A 9 -21.08 -38.57 50.75
CA ALA A 9 -21.07 -37.10 50.82
C ALA A 9 -19.69 -36.52 50.46
N PHE A 10 -18.59 -37.15 50.79
CA PHE A 10 -17.23 -36.75 50.43
C PHE A 10 -16.96 -36.97 48.93
N ALA A 11 -17.50 -38.02 48.31
CA ALA A 11 -17.42 -38.24 46.87
C ALA A 11 -18.19 -37.20 46.06
N PHE A 12 -19.30 -36.70 46.58
CA PHE A 12 -20.07 -35.60 45.98
C PHE A 12 -19.35 -34.24 46.05
N LEU A 13 -18.43 -34.04 46.96
CA LEU A 13 -17.62 -32.82 47.10
C LEU A 13 -16.46 -32.75 46.08
N MET A 14 -16.19 -33.84 45.37
CA MET A 14 -15.12 -33.93 44.38
C MET A 14 -15.55 -33.53 42.96
N THR A 15 -16.81 -33.20 42.72
CA THR A 15 -17.26 -32.64 41.43
C THR A 15 -16.97 -31.17 41.38
N GLY A 16 -16.02 -30.74 40.50
CA GLY A 16 -15.63 -29.35 40.32
C GLY A 16 -16.61 -28.64 39.40
N CYS A 17 -17.17 -27.53 39.89
CA CYS A 17 -17.84 -26.57 39.02
C CYS A 17 -16.79 -25.59 38.51
N THR A 18 -16.55 -25.56 37.20
CA THR A 18 -15.67 -24.59 36.55
C THR A 18 -16.45 -23.57 35.77
N ASN A 19 -15.84 -22.47 35.42
CA ASN A 19 -16.48 -21.38 34.67
C ASN A 19 -15.76 -21.13 33.36
N VAL A 20 -16.50 -21.07 32.25
CA VAL A 20 -16.01 -20.59 30.96
C VAL A 20 -16.27 -19.07 30.91
N PRO A 21 -15.23 -18.24 30.84
CA PRO A 21 -15.40 -16.79 30.80
C PRO A 21 -16.15 -16.31 29.55
N PRO A 22 -16.79 -15.14 29.59
CA PRO A 22 -17.36 -14.51 28.40
C PRO A 22 -16.29 -14.29 27.33
N GLY A 23 -16.63 -14.60 26.07
CA GLY A 23 -15.68 -14.52 24.93
C GLY A 23 -14.79 -15.76 24.77
N TYR A 24 -14.98 -16.78 25.61
CA TYR A 24 -14.30 -18.06 25.49
C TYR A 24 -15.29 -19.18 25.20
N VAL A 25 -14.80 -20.21 24.54
CA VAL A 25 -15.52 -21.47 24.32
C VAL A 25 -14.67 -22.59 24.87
N GLY A 26 -15.30 -23.50 25.56
CA GLY A 26 -14.66 -24.67 26.18
C GLY A 26 -14.81 -25.92 25.34
N VAL A 27 -13.82 -26.80 25.45
CA VAL A 27 -13.85 -28.18 24.95
C VAL A 27 -13.59 -29.11 26.13
N ILE A 28 -14.46 -30.06 26.35
CA ILE A 28 -14.30 -31.07 27.40
C ILE A 28 -13.59 -32.27 26.83
N VAL A 29 -12.62 -32.76 27.58
CA VAL A 29 -11.88 -34.00 27.29
C VAL A 29 -12.17 -35.03 28.38
N HIS A 30 -12.85 -36.09 28.00
CA HIS A 30 -13.15 -37.21 28.88
C HIS A 30 -11.95 -38.17 28.91
N LYS A 31 -11.34 -38.36 30.10
CA LYS A 31 -10.16 -39.22 30.25
C LYS A 31 -10.53 -40.71 30.45
N LEU A 32 -11.73 -41.00 30.99
CA LEU A 32 -12.21 -42.33 31.28
C LEU A 32 -13.68 -42.50 30.89
N GLY A 33 -14.13 -43.76 30.71
CA GLY A 33 -15.52 -44.07 30.37
C GLY A 33 -15.71 -44.58 28.96
N GLY A 34 -16.97 -44.76 28.55
CA GLY A 34 -17.36 -45.19 27.21
C GLY A 34 -17.15 -44.08 26.15
N ASP A 35 -17.28 -42.82 26.57
CA ASP A 35 -17.20 -41.64 25.74
C ASP A 35 -15.81 -40.96 25.83
N LYS A 36 -14.73 -41.81 25.96
CA LYS A 36 -13.37 -41.28 26.03
C LYS A 36 -13.02 -40.42 24.79
N GLY A 37 -12.43 -39.28 25.04
CA GLY A 37 -11.93 -38.43 23.97
C GLY A 37 -12.36 -36.99 24.11
N VAL A 38 -12.22 -36.26 23.02
CA VAL A 38 -12.64 -34.88 22.90
C VAL A 38 -14.14 -34.86 22.63
N ASP A 39 -14.88 -34.11 23.43
CA ASP A 39 -16.28 -33.88 23.16
C ASP A 39 -16.42 -33.06 21.87
N ASN A 40 -17.36 -33.44 21.01
CA ASN A 40 -17.64 -32.71 19.76
C ASN A 40 -18.53 -31.48 19.97
N GLU A 41 -19.12 -31.37 21.17
CA GLU A 41 -19.94 -30.21 21.51
C GLU A 41 -19.11 -29.11 22.20
N GLU A 42 -19.13 -27.95 21.64
CA GLU A 42 -18.51 -26.78 22.23
C GLU A 42 -19.35 -26.24 23.41
N VAL A 43 -18.66 -26.01 24.51
CA VAL A 43 -19.27 -25.47 25.73
C VAL A 43 -19.17 -23.93 25.72
N GLY A 44 -20.30 -23.27 25.62
CA GLY A 44 -20.40 -21.80 25.67
C GLY A 44 -20.05 -21.21 27.05
N PRO A 45 -20.02 -19.87 27.14
CA PRO A 45 -19.74 -19.17 28.40
C PRO A 45 -20.73 -19.53 29.48
N GLY A 46 -20.24 -19.73 30.69
CA GLY A 46 -21.07 -20.05 31.85
C GLY A 46 -20.45 -21.10 32.77
N ARG A 47 -21.23 -21.53 33.74
CA ARG A 47 -20.79 -22.59 34.69
C ARG A 47 -20.99 -23.97 34.08
N VAL A 48 -19.95 -24.77 34.14
CA VAL A 48 -19.92 -26.13 33.59
C VAL A 48 -19.57 -27.09 34.73
N TRP A 49 -20.32 -28.17 34.82
CA TRP A 49 -20.01 -29.27 35.71
C TRP A 49 -19.02 -30.23 35.04
N LEU A 50 -17.85 -30.37 35.64
CA LEU A 50 -16.86 -31.34 35.19
C LEU A 50 -16.86 -32.55 36.10
N GLY A 51 -16.87 -33.72 35.50
CA GLY A 51 -16.59 -34.97 36.22
C GLY A 51 -15.15 -34.99 36.71
N TRP A 52 -14.89 -35.86 37.68
CA TRP A 52 -13.54 -36.02 38.26
C TRP A 52 -12.45 -36.48 37.26
N ASN A 53 -12.86 -36.98 36.08
CA ASN A 53 -11.99 -37.44 35.00
C ASN A 53 -12.01 -36.51 33.76
N ASP A 54 -12.72 -35.39 33.84
CA ASP A 54 -12.88 -34.47 32.73
C ASP A 54 -11.89 -33.30 32.84
N GLU A 55 -11.40 -32.84 31.72
CA GLU A 55 -10.54 -31.70 31.61
C GLU A 55 -11.15 -30.69 30.63
N LEU A 56 -11.21 -29.42 31.03
CA LEU A 56 -11.71 -28.37 30.23
C LEU A 56 -10.57 -27.53 29.63
N PHE A 57 -10.56 -27.42 28.33
CA PHE A 57 -9.70 -26.50 27.60
C PHE A 57 -10.54 -25.32 27.08
N THR A 58 -10.11 -24.10 27.38
CA THR A 58 -10.83 -22.86 26.95
C THR A 58 -10.05 -22.16 25.88
N PHE A 59 -10.77 -21.68 24.85
CA PHE A 59 -10.21 -20.97 23.71
C PHE A 59 -10.90 -19.60 23.57
N PRO A 60 -10.14 -18.51 23.41
CA PRO A 60 -10.69 -17.19 23.11
C PRO A 60 -11.26 -17.16 21.70
N THR A 61 -12.47 -16.66 21.55
CA THR A 61 -13.14 -16.52 20.25
C THR A 61 -13.14 -15.09 19.71
N PHE A 62 -12.64 -14.15 20.51
CA PHE A 62 -12.41 -12.77 20.10
C PHE A 62 -11.04 -12.62 19.42
N SER A 63 -10.85 -11.53 18.69
CA SER A 63 -9.58 -11.27 18.00
C SER A 63 -8.41 -11.23 18.96
N GLN A 64 -7.40 -12.03 18.68
CA GLN A 64 -6.14 -12.14 19.41
C GLN A 64 -5.04 -11.56 18.53
N THR A 65 -4.13 -10.82 19.13
CA THR A 65 -2.92 -10.35 18.45
C THR A 65 -1.72 -11.00 19.10
N GLN A 66 -0.89 -11.63 18.28
CA GLN A 66 0.39 -12.20 18.69
C GLN A 66 1.51 -11.56 17.87
N VAL A 67 2.62 -11.29 18.52
CA VAL A 67 3.81 -10.72 17.90
C VAL A 67 4.99 -11.64 18.05
N TRP A 68 5.75 -11.81 16.98
CA TRP A 68 7.02 -12.55 16.96
C TRP A 68 8.13 -11.59 16.62
N THR A 69 8.83 -11.14 17.63
CA THR A 69 9.82 -10.05 17.54
C THR A 69 11.13 -10.46 18.22
N GLN A 70 12.20 -9.82 17.83
CA GLN A 70 13.48 -9.90 18.53
C GLN A 70 13.46 -9.11 19.83
N ASP A 71 12.57 -8.12 19.95
CA ASP A 71 12.48 -7.31 21.16
C ASP A 71 11.87 -8.13 22.29
N ARG A 72 12.66 -8.32 23.34
CA ARG A 72 12.27 -9.10 24.53
C ARG A 72 11.24 -8.39 25.40
N THR A 73 10.97 -7.14 25.12
CA THR A 73 9.95 -6.34 25.83
C THR A 73 8.58 -6.44 25.20
N GLU A 74 8.51 -6.92 23.93
CA GLU A 74 7.28 -7.15 23.19
C GLU A 74 7.11 -8.65 22.90
N GLY A 75 6.04 -9.24 23.37
CA GLY A 75 5.68 -10.64 23.09
C GLY A 75 6.34 -11.65 24.01
N SER A 76 7.41 -12.30 23.57
CA SER A 76 8.13 -13.35 24.29
C SER A 76 9.48 -12.84 24.81
N PRO A 77 9.97 -13.39 25.95
CA PRO A 77 11.34 -13.07 26.44
C PRO A 77 12.45 -13.63 25.55
N ASN A 78 12.11 -14.48 24.58
CA ASN A 78 13.04 -15.04 23.62
C ASN A 78 13.00 -14.27 22.28
N ASP A 79 14.07 -14.43 21.48
CA ASP A 79 14.06 -13.94 20.10
C ASP A 79 13.15 -14.85 19.25
N ASP A 80 11.98 -14.35 18.95
CA ASP A 80 10.98 -15.02 18.13
C ASP A 80 10.91 -14.48 16.70
N SER A 81 11.85 -13.63 16.31
CA SER A 81 11.93 -13.11 14.94
C SER A 81 11.97 -14.21 13.89
N ILE A 82 11.49 -13.90 12.70
CA ILE A 82 11.41 -14.85 11.59
C ILE A 82 12.55 -14.57 10.61
N THR A 83 13.40 -15.58 10.39
CA THR A 83 14.44 -15.55 9.37
C THR A 83 13.93 -16.19 8.08
N PHE A 84 14.19 -15.55 6.96
CA PHE A 84 13.90 -16.10 5.64
C PHE A 84 15.05 -15.78 4.66
N GLN A 85 15.03 -16.44 3.49
CA GLN A 85 15.98 -16.21 2.42
C GLN A 85 15.26 -15.75 1.15
N THR A 86 15.91 -14.84 0.43
CA THR A 86 15.43 -14.35 -0.87
C THR A 86 15.94 -15.24 -2.01
N LYS A 87 15.46 -14.95 -3.22
CA LYS A 87 15.90 -15.65 -4.46
C LYS A 87 17.41 -15.65 -4.65
N GLU A 88 18.09 -14.62 -4.18
CA GLU A 88 19.54 -14.45 -4.26
C GLU A 88 20.31 -15.20 -3.16
N GLY A 89 19.59 -15.90 -2.26
CA GLY A 89 20.19 -16.58 -1.11
C GLY A 89 20.57 -15.66 0.05
N LEU A 90 20.13 -14.41 0.03
CA LEU A 90 20.38 -13.46 1.10
C LEU A 90 19.42 -13.73 2.27
N SER A 91 19.97 -13.83 3.47
CA SER A 91 19.20 -14.03 4.69
C SER A 91 18.75 -12.67 5.25
N ALA A 92 17.48 -12.59 5.62
CA ALA A 92 16.88 -11.44 6.28
C ALA A 92 16.14 -11.88 7.53
N ASN A 93 16.20 -11.06 8.59
CA ASN A 93 15.40 -11.25 9.80
C ASN A 93 14.32 -10.19 9.88
N THR A 94 13.14 -10.60 10.31
CA THR A 94 12.00 -9.69 10.44
C THR A 94 11.12 -10.04 11.61
N ASP A 95 10.43 -9.03 12.11
CA ASP A 95 9.43 -9.16 13.14
C ASP A 95 8.05 -9.09 12.51
N ILE A 96 7.16 -10.01 12.90
CA ILE A 96 5.82 -10.15 12.32
C ILE A 96 4.80 -10.22 13.43
N GLY A 97 3.69 -9.50 13.24
CA GLY A 97 2.49 -9.64 14.03
C GLY A 97 1.38 -10.32 13.24
N ILE A 98 0.57 -11.09 13.94
CA ILE A 98 -0.63 -11.73 13.41
C ILE A 98 -1.83 -11.39 14.29
N THR A 99 -2.94 -11.06 13.65
CA THR A 99 -4.24 -10.95 14.31
C THR A 99 -5.15 -12.04 13.78
N TYR A 100 -5.70 -12.82 14.69
CA TYR A 100 -6.55 -13.95 14.35
C TYR A 100 -7.68 -14.13 15.36
N SER A 101 -8.72 -14.86 14.98
CA SER A 101 -9.81 -15.30 15.85
C SER A 101 -10.12 -16.76 15.61
N ILE A 102 -10.75 -17.41 16.59
CA ILE A 102 -11.15 -18.82 16.48
C ILE A 102 -12.66 -18.86 16.27
N ASP A 103 -13.10 -19.64 15.29
CA ASP A 103 -14.52 -19.89 15.06
C ASP A 103 -15.12 -20.66 16.25
N PRO A 104 -16.08 -20.09 17.00
CA PRO A 104 -16.69 -20.74 18.14
C PRO A 104 -17.24 -22.14 17.85
N LYS A 105 -17.64 -22.42 16.62
CA LYS A 105 -18.23 -23.69 16.16
C LYS A 105 -17.18 -24.75 15.76
N LYS A 106 -15.92 -24.37 15.73
CA LYS A 106 -14.83 -25.26 15.29
C LYS A 106 -13.73 -25.43 16.34
N VAL A 107 -13.98 -24.99 17.56
CA VAL A 107 -13.00 -25.08 18.66
C VAL A 107 -12.64 -26.52 18.94
N SER A 108 -13.60 -27.43 18.90
CA SER A 108 -13.39 -28.88 19.04
C SER A 108 -12.46 -29.45 17.95
N VAL A 109 -12.60 -28.97 16.69
CA VAL A 109 -11.74 -29.33 15.56
C VAL A 109 -10.31 -28.84 15.76
N VAL A 110 -10.15 -27.57 16.19
CA VAL A 110 -8.84 -26.97 16.52
C VAL A 110 -8.15 -27.85 17.59
N PHE A 111 -8.86 -28.15 18.67
CA PHE A 111 -8.32 -28.95 19.75
C PHE A 111 -7.98 -30.39 19.32
N GLN A 112 -8.85 -31.05 18.54
CA GLN A 112 -8.59 -32.42 18.05
C GLN A 112 -7.31 -32.46 17.19
N LYS A 113 -7.07 -31.42 16.38
CA LYS A 113 -5.91 -31.37 15.50
C LYS A 113 -4.60 -31.16 16.27
N TYR A 114 -4.59 -30.22 17.20
CA TYR A 114 -3.35 -29.82 17.89
C TYR A 114 -3.19 -30.43 19.28
N ARG A 115 -4.27 -30.72 19.96
CA ARG A 115 -4.32 -31.26 21.34
C ARG A 115 -3.52 -30.42 22.34
N LYS A 116 -3.54 -29.08 22.14
CA LYS A 116 -2.78 -28.09 22.90
C LYS A 116 -3.64 -26.86 23.17
N GLY A 117 -3.23 -26.09 24.17
CA GLY A 117 -3.82 -24.79 24.44
C GLY A 117 -3.48 -23.76 23.39
N ILE A 118 -4.19 -22.62 23.40
CA ILE A 118 -4.07 -21.58 22.39
C ILE A 118 -2.66 -20.99 22.31
N GLU A 119 -1.98 -20.81 23.42
CA GLU A 119 -0.61 -20.27 23.47
C GLU A 119 0.38 -21.12 22.67
N GLU A 120 0.32 -22.45 22.84
CA GLU A 120 1.20 -23.36 22.13
C GLU A 120 0.82 -23.47 20.66
N ILE A 121 -0.49 -23.43 20.33
CA ILE A 121 -0.98 -23.38 18.96
C ILE A 121 -0.42 -22.14 18.24
N THR A 122 -0.47 -21.00 18.88
CA THR A 122 -0.01 -19.74 18.30
C THR A 122 1.50 -19.67 18.17
N ASN A 123 2.22 -20.01 19.24
CA ASN A 123 3.68 -19.82 19.29
C ASN A 123 4.44 -20.89 18.51
N VAL A 124 3.87 -22.07 18.32
CA VAL A 124 4.53 -23.16 17.60
C VAL A 124 3.94 -23.34 16.20
N TYR A 125 2.64 -23.60 16.11
CA TYR A 125 2.02 -23.99 14.85
C TYR A 125 1.75 -22.80 13.92
N LEU A 126 1.08 -21.76 14.40
CA LEU A 126 0.83 -20.57 13.57
C LEU A 126 2.12 -19.87 13.18
N ARG A 127 3.08 -19.74 14.11
CA ARG A 127 4.41 -19.18 13.80
C ARG A 127 5.12 -19.98 12.71
N SER A 128 5.06 -21.32 12.78
CA SER A 128 5.67 -22.19 11.76
C SER A 128 5.00 -22.05 10.40
N MET A 129 3.67 -21.93 10.35
CA MET A 129 2.91 -21.71 9.11
C MET A 129 3.26 -20.35 8.48
N VAL A 130 3.30 -19.29 9.28
CA VAL A 130 3.68 -17.96 8.82
C VAL A 130 5.12 -17.97 8.30
N ARG A 131 6.05 -18.61 9.01
CA ARG A 131 7.43 -18.77 8.57
C ARG A 131 7.53 -19.50 7.24
N ASP A 132 6.86 -20.65 7.10
CA ASP A 132 6.87 -21.42 5.85
C ASP A 132 6.28 -20.63 4.68
N ALA A 133 5.15 -19.98 4.91
CA ALA A 133 4.53 -19.10 3.92
C ALA A 133 5.47 -17.95 3.50
N LEU A 134 6.14 -17.31 4.48
CA LEU A 134 7.09 -16.22 4.24
C LEU A 134 8.31 -16.70 3.46
N VAL A 135 8.93 -17.80 3.89
CA VAL A 135 10.09 -18.39 3.19
C VAL A 135 9.73 -18.74 1.76
N THR A 136 8.59 -19.38 1.53
CA THR A 136 8.15 -19.74 0.18
C THR A 136 7.87 -18.51 -0.69
N ALA A 137 7.21 -17.49 -0.14
CA ALA A 137 6.88 -16.28 -0.89
C ALA A 137 8.11 -15.41 -1.16
N ALA A 138 9.08 -15.36 -0.24
CA ALA A 138 10.32 -14.59 -0.37
C ALA A 138 11.35 -15.25 -1.27
N SER A 139 11.42 -16.59 -1.31
CA SER A 139 12.39 -17.34 -2.13
C SER A 139 12.27 -17.09 -3.63
N ASN A 140 11.14 -16.58 -4.08
CA ASN A 140 10.88 -16.23 -5.48
C ASN A 140 11.06 -14.72 -5.78
N ARG A 141 11.45 -13.91 -4.79
CA ARG A 141 11.55 -12.45 -4.88
C ARG A 141 12.98 -11.98 -4.62
N GLU A 142 13.35 -10.91 -5.31
CA GLU A 142 14.63 -10.23 -5.08
C GLU A 142 14.57 -9.39 -3.81
N ILE A 143 15.72 -9.27 -3.13
CA ILE A 143 15.82 -8.55 -1.85
C ILE A 143 15.33 -7.09 -1.96
N GLU A 144 15.60 -6.42 -3.07
CA GLU A 144 15.14 -5.05 -3.30
C GLU A 144 13.63 -4.93 -3.34
N SER A 145 12.96 -5.91 -3.95
CA SER A 145 11.49 -5.96 -3.97
C SER A 145 10.94 -6.18 -2.57
N VAL A 146 11.52 -7.14 -1.83
CA VAL A 146 11.09 -7.49 -0.48
C VAL A 146 11.34 -6.36 0.52
N TYR A 147 12.47 -5.66 0.39
CA TYR A 147 12.83 -4.52 1.25
C TYR A 147 12.06 -3.24 0.88
N GLY A 148 11.71 -3.07 -0.38
CA GLY A 148 11.07 -1.90 -0.95
C GLY A 148 9.56 -2.03 -1.20
N ALA A 149 9.15 -1.70 -2.41
CA ALA A 149 7.74 -1.59 -2.81
C ALA A 149 6.96 -2.91 -2.77
N GLY A 150 7.63 -4.05 -2.98
CA GLY A 150 7.00 -5.38 -2.97
C GLY A 150 6.71 -5.94 -1.57
N LYS A 151 7.04 -5.19 -0.50
CA LYS A 151 6.82 -5.59 0.89
C LYS A 151 5.34 -5.87 1.20
N ALA A 152 4.43 -5.05 0.67
CA ALA A 152 2.99 -5.23 0.87
C ALA A 152 2.46 -6.48 0.15
N GLU A 153 2.88 -6.70 -1.09
CA GLU A 153 2.47 -7.88 -1.87
C GLU A 153 3.00 -9.19 -1.27
N LEU A 154 4.19 -9.15 -0.66
CA LEU A 154 4.74 -10.31 0.03
C LEU A 154 3.86 -10.69 1.22
N LEU A 155 3.44 -9.72 2.04
CA LEU A 155 2.53 -9.99 3.17
C LEU A 155 1.17 -10.49 2.72
N ASP A 156 0.62 -9.95 1.65
CA ASP A 156 -0.67 -10.39 1.13
C ASP A 156 -0.61 -11.85 0.64
N ALA A 157 0.46 -12.22 -0.03
CA ALA A 157 0.72 -13.61 -0.42
C ALA A 157 0.85 -14.55 0.81
N VAL A 158 1.56 -14.12 1.85
CA VAL A 158 1.69 -14.86 3.10
C VAL A 158 0.33 -15.01 3.78
N LYS A 159 -0.41 -13.90 3.92
CA LYS A 159 -1.75 -13.90 4.53
C LYS A 159 -2.70 -14.85 3.80
N THR A 160 -2.75 -14.77 2.48
CA THR A 160 -3.62 -15.63 1.66
C THR A 160 -3.30 -17.11 1.85
N ARG A 161 -2.02 -17.47 1.88
CA ARG A 161 -1.59 -18.85 2.07
C ARG A 161 -1.93 -19.34 3.47
N VAL A 162 -1.58 -18.59 4.51
CA VAL A 162 -1.86 -18.97 5.91
C VAL A 162 -3.37 -19.06 6.15
N ALA A 163 -4.14 -18.07 5.68
CA ALA A 163 -5.60 -18.07 5.81
C ALA A 163 -6.24 -19.31 5.15
N LYS A 164 -5.75 -19.72 3.98
CA LYS A 164 -6.25 -20.92 3.31
C LYS A 164 -6.05 -22.19 4.15
N GLU A 165 -4.89 -22.32 4.78
CA GLU A 165 -4.56 -23.49 5.59
C GLU A 165 -5.29 -23.50 6.95
N THR A 166 -5.54 -22.32 7.53
CA THR A 166 -6.09 -22.18 8.88
C THR A 166 -7.62 -22.12 8.93
N THR A 167 -8.27 -21.57 7.90
CA THR A 167 -9.75 -21.43 7.86
C THR A 167 -10.46 -22.78 7.88
N GLU A 168 -9.90 -23.79 7.24
CA GLU A 168 -10.47 -25.15 7.25
C GLU A 168 -10.52 -25.74 8.68
N ILE A 169 -9.53 -25.38 9.49
CA ILE A 169 -9.40 -25.87 10.88
C ILE A 169 -10.26 -25.05 11.84
N GLY A 170 -10.67 -23.83 11.46
CA GLY A 170 -11.45 -22.94 12.30
C GLY A 170 -10.65 -21.79 12.91
N ILE A 171 -9.44 -21.50 12.42
CA ILE A 171 -8.68 -20.33 12.79
C ILE A 171 -8.76 -19.30 11.65
N ASN A 172 -9.37 -18.17 11.93
CA ASN A 172 -9.56 -17.07 10.97
C ASN A 172 -8.43 -16.06 11.13
N VAL A 173 -7.52 -15.97 10.16
CA VAL A 173 -6.46 -14.97 10.14
C VAL A 173 -7.02 -13.66 9.57
N GLU A 174 -7.14 -12.65 10.42
CA GLU A 174 -7.66 -11.34 10.07
C GLU A 174 -6.60 -10.49 9.39
N ASN A 175 -5.40 -10.42 9.99
CA ASN A 175 -4.30 -9.65 9.46
C ASN A 175 -2.93 -10.24 9.81
N ILE A 176 -1.96 -10.01 8.90
CA ILE A 176 -0.53 -10.25 9.15
C ILE A 176 0.19 -8.95 8.79
N TYR A 177 1.09 -8.48 9.64
CA TYR A 177 1.76 -7.19 9.44
C TYR A 177 3.21 -7.24 9.91
N TRP A 178 4.03 -6.37 9.32
CA TRP A 178 5.41 -6.17 9.73
C TRP A 178 5.48 -5.35 11.02
N ILE A 179 6.40 -5.73 11.89
CA ILE A 179 6.77 -4.95 13.07
C ILE A 179 8.16 -4.38 12.82
N GLY A 180 8.26 -3.05 12.81
CA GLY A 180 9.53 -2.39 12.57
C GLY A 180 10.12 -2.59 11.18
N SER A 181 11.43 -2.52 11.09
CA SER A 181 12.20 -2.68 9.86
C SER A 181 12.80 -4.07 9.75
N MET A 182 12.92 -4.55 8.52
CA MET A 182 13.65 -5.78 8.22
C MET A 182 15.15 -5.59 8.48
N ARG A 183 15.77 -6.55 9.13
CA ARG A 183 17.19 -6.55 9.46
C ARG A 183 17.97 -7.31 8.39
N LEU A 184 18.87 -6.59 7.74
CA LEU A 184 19.79 -7.09 6.72
C LEU A 184 21.23 -6.79 7.14
N PRO A 185 22.21 -7.53 6.64
CA PRO A 185 23.62 -7.15 6.76
C PRO A 185 23.87 -5.74 6.18
N GLU A 186 24.69 -4.94 6.85
CA GLU A 186 24.95 -3.54 6.47
C GLU A 186 25.45 -3.40 5.04
N SER A 187 26.31 -4.30 4.59
CA SER A 187 26.80 -4.34 3.20
C SER A 187 25.68 -4.46 2.15
N ILE A 188 24.61 -5.14 2.48
CA ILE A 188 23.44 -5.30 1.59
C ILE A 188 22.60 -4.02 1.58
N ILE A 189 22.41 -3.41 2.76
CA ILE A 189 21.71 -2.13 2.88
C ILE A 189 22.44 -1.06 2.06
N ASP A 190 23.76 -1.00 2.15
CA ASP A 190 24.57 -0.07 1.38
C ASP A 190 24.47 -0.31 -0.13
N SER A 191 24.46 -1.57 -0.54
CA SER A 191 24.27 -1.93 -1.95
C SER A 191 22.91 -1.51 -2.48
N ILE A 192 21.83 -1.75 -1.73
CA ILE A 192 20.47 -1.32 -2.08
C ILE A 192 20.39 0.20 -2.17
N ASN A 193 20.97 0.91 -1.18
CA ASN A 193 20.97 2.37 -1.14
C ASN A 193 21.74 2.96 -2.33
N ASN A 194 22.89 2.40 -2.68
CA ASN A 194 23.69 2.86 -3.81
C ASN A 194 22.97 2.63 -5.14
N LYS A 195 22.32 1.49 -5.32
CA LYS A 195 21.51 1.20 -6.50
C LYS A 195 20.30 2.13 -6.60
N ALA A 196 19.62 2.38 -5.49
CA ALA A 196 18.50 3.33 -5.43
C ALA A 196 18.95 4.76 -5.81
N LYS A 197 20.10 5.22 -5.29
CA LYS A 197 20.69 6.51 -5.68
C LYS A 197 21.04 6.57 -7.18
N ALA A 198 21.65 5.52 -7.73
CA ALA A 198 21.95 5.45 -9.15
C ALA A 198 20.70 5.50 -10.03
N SER A 199 19.65 4.75 -9.66
CA SER A 199 18.36 4.75 -10.34
C SER A 199 17.69 6.14 -10.29
N GLN A 200 17.71 6.80 -9.12
CA GLN A 200 17.19 8.16 -8.99
C GLN A 200 17.97 9.17 -9.85
N MET A 201 19.31 9.05 -9.92
CA MET A 201 20.12 9.91 -10.79
C MET A 201 19.80 9.70 -12.26
N THR A 202 19.59 8.46 -12.69
CA THR A 202 19.20 8.14 -14.08
C THR A 202 17.82 8.72 -14.40
N SER A 203 16.83 8.51 -13.53
CA SER A 203 15.49 9.06 -13.70
C SER A 203 15.49 10.59 -13.75
N LYS A 204 16.30 11.24 -12.88
CA LYS A 204 16.47 12.69 -12.90
C LYS A 204 17.05 13.18 -14.22
N ARG A 205 18.09 12.53 -14.74
CA ARG A 205 18.68 12.87 -16.04
C ARG A 205 17.69 12.69 -17.19
N GLU A 206 16.91 11.62 -17.17
CA GLU A 206 15.85 11.41 -18.17
C GLU A 206 14.81 12.51 -18.15
N GLN A 207 14.38 12.95 -16.96
CA GLN A 207 13.46 14.07 -16.79
C GLN A 207 14.07 15.38 -17.30
N GLU A 208 15.35 15.67 -16.99
CA GLU A 208 16.07 16.85 -17.47
C GLU A 208 16.18 16.85 -19.01
N ILE A 209 16.45 15.69 -19.62
CA ILE A 209 16.47 15.56 -21.08
C ILE A 209 15.08 15.81 -21.69
N GLN A 210 14.03 15.25 -21.10
CA GLN A 210 12.67 15.46 -21.57
C GLN A 210 12.23 16.91 -21.42
N GLN A 211 12.57 17.54 -20.31
CA GLN A 211 12.30 18.96 -20.08
C GLN A 211 13.04 19.83 -21.11
N SER A 212 14.32 19.58 -21.35
CA SER A 212 15.11 20.30 -22.35
C SER A 212 14.55 20.15 -23.79
N LYS A 213 14.09 18.93 -24.14
CA LYS A 213 13.39 18.72 -25.42
C LYS A 213 12.09 19.51 -25.52
N ALA A 214 11.26 19.45 -24.47
CA ALA A 214 10.00 20.17 -24.43
C ALA A 214 10.22 21.70 -24.52
N GLU A 215 11.26 22.23 -23.87
CA GLU A 215 11.64 23.66 -23.99
C GLU A 215 12.13 24.03 -25.40
N ALA A 216 12.91 23.17 -26.04
CA ALA A 216 13.34 23.35 -27.41
C ALA A 216 12.16 23.33 -28.38
N ASP A 217 11.26 22.39 -28.26
CA ASP A 217 10.05 22.28 -29.07
C ASP A 217 9.13 23.50 -28.87
N LYS A 218 8.98 23.94 -27.63
CA LYS A 218 8.24 25.16 -27.31
C LYS A 218 8.81 26.38 -28.01
N LYS A 219 10.14 26.60 -27.95
CA LYS A 219 10.81 27.72 -28.65
C LYS A 219 10.64 27.66 -30.18
N ILE A 220 10.68 26.43 -30.74
CA ILE A 220 10.41 26.24 -32.18
C ILE A 220 8.97 26.62 -32.51
N GLN A 221 8.00 26.22 -31.72
CA GLN A 221 6.59 26.56 -31.94
C GLN A 221 6.32 28.03 -31.74
N GLU A 222 6.92 28.66 -30.73
CA GLU A 222 6.84 30.11 -30.53
C GLU A 222 7.42 30.88 -31.72
N ALA A 223 8.61 30.52 -32.21
CA ALA A 223 9.23 31.15 -33.37
C ALA A 223 8.40 30.95 -34.64
N ARG A 224 7.81 29.79 -34.86
CA ARG A 224 6.88 29.54 -35.98
C ARG A 224 5.62 30.39 -35.85
N GLY A 225 5.00 30.45 -34.69
CA GLY A 225 3.82 31.26 -34.43
C GLY A 225 4.09 32.77 -34.66
N GLU A 226 5.26 33.27 -34.21
CA GLU A 226 5.67 34.66 -34.52
C GLU A 226 5.86 34.91 -36.02
N ALA A 227 6.51 33.97 -36.71
CA ALA A 227 6.72 34.10 -38.16
C ALA A 227 5.39 34.10 -38.94
N GLU A 228 4.50 33.17 -38.60
CA GLU A 228 3.16 33.09 -39.20
C GLU A 228 2.31 34.34 -38.90
N SER A 229 2.37 34.85 -37.66
CA SER A 229 1.68 36.08 -37.26
C SER A 229 2.19 37.28 -38.06
N LYS A 230 3.52 37.45 -38.15
CA LYS A 230 4.12 38.53 -38.96
C LYS A 230 3.74 38.43 -40.43
N LEU A 231 3.72 37.21 -40.97
CA LEU A 231 3.34 36.98 -42.36
C LEU A 231 1.84 37.22 -42.60
N ALA A 232 0.97 36.85 -41.66
CA ALA A 232 -0.45 37.14 -41.72
C ALA A 232 -0.73 38.64 -41.66
N VAL A 233 -0.07 39.39 -40.76
CA VAL A 233 -0.17 40.85 -40.65
C VAL A 233 0.34 41.53 -41.94
N ALA A 234 1.48 41.08 -42.48
CA ALA A 234 2.02 41.64 -43.73
C ALA A 234 1.09 41.38 -44.91
N LYS A 235 0.49 40.21 -45.03
CA LYS A 235 -0.53 39.93 -46.08
C LYS A 235 -1.77 40.76 -45.91
N ALA A 236 -2.31 40.88 -44.70
CA ALA A 236 -3.48 41.74 -44.44
C ALA A 236 -3.22 43.20 -44.75
N ASN A 237 -2.02 43.72 -44.38
CA ASN A 237 -1.63 45.10 -44.72
C ASN A 237 -1.48 45.29 -46.24
N ALA A 238 -0.88 44.34 -46.96
CA ALA A 238 -0.74 44.40 -48.41
C ALA A 238 -2.13 44.41 -49.12
N GLU A 239 -3.04 43.56 -48.63
CA GLU A 239 -4.41 43.47 -49.13
C GLU A 239 -5.19 44.78 -48.84
N ALA A 240 -5.06 45.32 -47.63
CA ALA A 240 -5.63 46.63 -47.28
C ALA A 240 -5.12 47.76 -48.18
N ILE A 241 -3.80 47.77 -48.42
CA ILE A 241 -3.21 48.80 -49.37
C ILE A 241 -3.74 48.58 -50.78
N ASN A 242 -3.90 47.39 -51.28
CA ASN A 242 -4.48 47.10 -52.59
C ASN A 242 -5.93 47.57 -52.66
N ILE A 243 -6.75 47.22 -51.66
CA ILE A 243 -8.15 47.66 -51.56
C ILE A 243 -8.24 49.17 -51.49
N GLU A 244 -7.40 49.88 -50.70
CA GLU A 244 -7.33 51.29 -50.66
C GLU A 244 -6.89 51.92 -52.02
N GLY A 245 -5.90 51.31 -52.66
CA GLY A 245 -5.42 51.74 -54.00
C GLY A 245 -6.50 51.66 -55.08
N ASP A 246 -7.26 50.56 -55.07
CA ASP A 246 -8.39 50.35 -56.00
C ASP A 246 -9.55 51.28 -55.67
N ALA A 247 -9.86 51.54 -54.42
CA ALA A 247 -10.87 52.47 -53.97
C ALA A 247 -10.51 53.97 -54.40
N LEU A 248 -9.24 54.34 -54.28
CA LEU A 248 -8.74 55.69 -54.72
C LEU A 248 -8.69 55.79 -56.21
N ARG A 249 -8.43 54.74 -56.97
CA ARG A 249 -8.45 54.72 -58.42
C ARG A 249 -9.86 54.91 -58.96
N ASN A 250 -10.85 54.29 -58.28
CA ASN A 250 -12.25 54.41 -58.69
C ASN A 250 -12.93 55.71 -58.23
N ASN A 251 -12.39 56.42 -57.23
CA ASN A 251 -12.93 57.63 -56.67
C ASN A 251 -11.82 58.70 -56.39
N PRO A 252 -11.31 59.40 -57.39
CA PRO A 252 -10.20 60.38 -57.23
C PRO A 252 -10.50 61.50 -56.24
N GLN A 253 -11.76 61.85 -56.03
CA GLN A 253 -12.19 62.93 -55.11
C GLN A 253 -11.91 62.59 -53.64
N VAL A 254 -11.86 61.27 -53.28
CA VAL A 254 -11.52 60.78 -51.93
C VAL A 254 -10.05 61.06 -51.60
N LEU A 255 -9.20 61.11 -52.59
CA LEU A 255 -7.77 61.45 -52.40
C LEU A 255 -7.59 62.91 -51.93
N GLU A 256 -8.41 63.84 -52.45
CA GLU A 256 -8.42 65.21 -52.01
C GLU A 256 -8.91 65.36 -50.58
N LEU A 257 -9.96 64.63 -50.21
CA LEU A 257 -10.49 64.66 -48.86
C LEU A 257 -9.46 64.11 -47.84
N ARG A 258 -8.76 63.03 -48.17
CA ARG A 258 -7.70 62.47 -47.29
C ARG A 258 -6.45 63.40 -47.22
N LYS A 259 -6.13 64.11 -48.22
CA LYS A 259 -5.10 65.17 -48.16
C LYS A 259 -5.47 66.24 -47.14
N ILE A 260 -6.74 66.63 -47.10
CA ILE A 260 -7.27 67.63 -46.18
C ILE A 260 -7.28 67.06 -44.74
N GLU A 261 -7.71 65.80 -44.53
CA GLU A 261 -7.71 65.14 -43.21
C GLU A 261 -6.32 64.93 -42.59
N LYS A 262 -5.32 64.64 -43.42
CA LYS A 262 -3.94 64.48 -42.97
C LYS A 262 -3.19 65.86 -42.90
N TRP A 263 -3.76 66.92 -43.32
CA TRP A 263 -3.15 68.22 -43.23
C TRP A 263 -3.19 68.80 -41.81
N LYS A 264 -2.05 68.94 -41.22
CA LYS A 264 -1.87 69.43 -39.84
C LYS A 264 -1.94 70.91 -39.69
N GLY A 265 -2.40 71.66 -40.75
CA GLY A 265 -2.53 73.08 -40.71
C GLY A 265 -1.23 73.85 -41.01
N GLU A 266 -0.15 73.18 -41.37
CA GLU A 266 1.11 73.84 -41.75
C GLU A 266 1.10 74.24 -43.25
N VAL A 267 1.41 75.51 -43.58
CA VAL A 267 1.50 75.91 -44.94
C VAL A 267 2.76 75.37 -45.60
N PRO A 268 2.66 74.66 -46.75
CA PRO A 268 3.84 74.10 -47.41
C PRO A 268 4.81 75.20 -47.78
N GLN A 269 6.08 75.11 -47.43
CA GLN A 269 7.11 76.07 -47.67
C GLN A 269 7.48 76.25 -49.17
N VAL A 270 7.01 75.35 -50.04
CA VAL A 270 7.23 75.41 -51.49
C VAL A 270 5.94 75.10 -52.23
N VAL A 271 5.34 76.00 -52.92
CA VAL A 271 4.21 75.85 -53.86
C VAL A 271 4.72 75.94 -55.27
N GLY A 272 5.04 74.82 -55.89
CA GLY A 272 5.42 74.76 -57.31
C GLY A 272 4.62 73.66 -58.01
N SER A 273 4.22 73.99 -59.27
CA SER A 273 3.25 73.16 -60.01
C SER A 273 3.78 71.84 -60.60
N SER A 274 4.96 71.31 -60.15
CA SER A 274 5.54 70.12 -60.79
C SER A 274 6.50 69.31 -59.95
N THR A 275 6.51 69.41 -58.60
CA THR A 275 7.35 68.52 -57.79
C THR A 275 6.56 67.82 -56.66
N PRO A 276 6.76 66.53 -56.48
CA PRO A 276 6.11 65.83 -55.36
C PRO A 276 6.67 66.35 -54.03
N PHE A 277 5.80 66.51 -53.06
CA PHE A 277 6.15 66.92 -51.70
C PHE A 277 7.16 65.91 -51.06
N ILE A 278 8.40 66.35 -50.94
CA ILE A 278 9.39 65.70 -50.10
C ILE A 278 9.58 66.60 -48.88
N ASN A 279 9.07 66.20 -47.74
CA ASN A 279 9.33 66.90 -46.49
C ASN A 279 10.66 66.38 -45.92
N LEU A 280 11.72 67.19 -46.03
CA LEU A 280 13.02 66.98 -45.41
C LEU A 280 13.09 67.69 -44.03
N SER A 281 12.27 67.38 -43.10
CA SER A 281 12.47 67.80 -41.71
C SER A 281 13.21 66.67 -40.92
N LYS A 282 14.35 67.09 -40.36
CA LYS A 282 15.12 66.29 -39.40
C LYS A 282 14.31 65.87 -38.19
#